data_ca708fce50214847eaf89c8477056ee3
#
_entry.id   ca708fce50214847eaf89c8477056ee3
#
_cell.length_a   1.000
_cell.length_b   1.000
_cell.length_c   1.000
_cell.angle_alpha   90.00
_cell.angle_beta   90.00
_cell.angle_gamma   90.00
#
_symmetry.space_group_name_H-M   'P 1'
#
loop_
_entity.id
_entity.type
_entity.pdbx_description
1 polymer ?
#
loop_
_entity_poly.entity_id
_entity_poly.type
_entity_poly.pdbx_seq_one_letter_code
_entity_poly.pdbx_strand_id
1 'polypeptide(L)'
;MQLCTNCAAEIIPGAKFCHRCGDKFIEKTKPCPACHGLSSVASVFCHHCGFHFDGKSSKQTVYEPVYPLDFDPETITDQVKALFFRSLRMRVSEEHNVARYSDYVERFYQSRFRDIYSVRAEQIAEDSLIQWERFGQEAFPDIDRRISAAFEGLLDYFIIQFCPDLNGVILPTAILKYEKVQPGKTDQRAMIHDFLDFEREEELFYFDFIAMPKELLENVCKQFLFADRKEKVWFICDLSLKENCKEGFAMTDKGLYWRAPFDKPRQVMYYELRDIKKEKNWLTINGHFFNANPSLNLKLCKLLKKLRGWRTTAGISV
;
A
#
# COMPACT_ATOMS: atom_id res chain seq x y z
N MET A 1 39.70 2.97 1.49
CA MET A 1 39.61 2.35 2.81
C MET A 1 39.32 3.43 3.84
N GLN A 2 38.27 3.26 4.63
CA GLN A 2 37.93 4.20 5.71
C GLN A 2 38.52 3.67 7.03
N LEU A 3 39.16 4.53 7.80
CA LEU A 3 39.73 4.17 9.09
C LEU A 3 38.91 4.78 10.22
N CYS A 4 38.81 4.07 11.34
CA CYS A 4 38.17 4.56 12.56
C CYS A 4 38.93 5.78 13.10
N THR A 5 38.22 6.86 13.37
CA THR A 5 38.80 8.12 13.86
C THR A 5 39.37 8.01 15.26
N ASN A 6 38.94 7.01 16.04
CA ASN A 6 39.35 6.81 17.41
C ASN A 6 40.55 5.84 17.55
N CYS A 7 40.60 4.74 16.77
CA CYS A 7 41.61 3.70 16.95
C CYS A 7 42.35 3.31 15.67
N ALA A 8 42.12 4.03 14.56
CA ALA A 8 42.70 3.80 13.24
C ALA A 8 42.52 2.38 12.67
N ALA A 9 41.60 1.57 13.20
CA ALA A 9 41.25 0.28 12.64
C ALA A 9 40.46 0.46 11.34
N GLU A 10 40.64 -0.48 10.43
CA GLU A 10 39.91 -0.48 9.16
C GLU A 10 38.41 -0.68 9.39
N ILE A 11 37.57 0.16 8.76
CA ILE A 11 36.12 0.10 8.92
C ILE A 11 35.55 -0.91 7.93
N ILE A 12 34.79 -1.87 8.44
CA ILE A 12 34.04 -2.83 7.62
C ILE A 12 32.92 -2.06 6.92
N PRO A 13 32.78 -2.15 5.58
CA PRO A 13 31.70 -1.48 4.86
C PRO A 13 30.33 -1.80 5.44
N GLY A 14 29.54 -0.75 5.77
CA GLY A 14 28.20 -0.90 6.36
C GLY A 14 28.16 -1.08 7.88
N ALA A 15 29.30 -1.13 8.58
CA ALA A 15 29.34 -1.21 10.04
C ALA A 15 28.87 0.09 10.69
N LYS A 16 27.99 0.00 11.69
CA LYS A 16 27.53 1.15 12.50
C LYS A 16 28.46 1.47 13.68
N PHE A 17 29.34 0.55 14.01
CA PHE A 17 30.29 0.66 15.13
C PHE A 17 31.64 0.09 14.73
N CYS A 18 32.73 0.64 15.31
CA CYS A 18 34.05 0.09 15.13
C CYS A 18 34.14 -1.29 15.81
N HIS A 19 34.53 -2.32 15.06
CA HIS A 19 34.69 -3.68 15.59
C HIS A 19 35.82 -3.79 16.65
N ARG A 20 36.77 -2.83 16.69
CA ARG A 20 37.91 -2.85 17.57
C ARG A 20 37.73 -2.02 18.86
N CYS A 21 37.11 -0.83 18.76
CA CYS A 21 36.98 0.06 19.95
C CYS A 21 35.52 0.35 20.31
N GLY A 22 34.53 -0.16 19.56
CA GLY A 22 33.10 0.07 19.82
C GLY A 22 32.60 1.48 19.50
N ASP A 23 33.47 2.36 18.97
CA ASP A 23 33.09 3.73 18.67
C ASP A 23 32.01 3.77 17.58
N LYS A 24 30.98 4.59 17.79
CA LYS A 24 29.85 4.71 16.87
C LYS A 24 30.23 5.61 15.70
N PHE A 25 30.11 5.10 14.49
CA PHE A 25 30.31 5.91 13.31
C PHE A 25 29.12 6.87 13.15
N ILE A 26 29.41 8.16 13.29
CA ILE A 26 28.43 9.20 12.98
C ILE A 26 28.34 9.29 11.46
N GLU A 27 27.24 8.86 10.88
CA GLU A 27 26.98 9.08 9.46
C GLU A 27 27.00 10.58 9.19
N LYS A 28 27.96 11.02 8.39
CA LYS A 28 27.99 12.41 7.93
C LYS A 28 26.75 12.65 7.08
N THR A 29 25.92 13.58 7.52
CA THR A 29 24.72 13.97 6.76
C THR A 29 24.97 15.27 6.03
N LYS A 30 24.34 15.41 4.87
CA LYS A 30 24.28 16.64 4.08
C LYS A 30 22.82 17.13 4.01
N PRO A 31 22.57 18.43 4.11
CA PRO A 31 21.23 18.97 3.90
C PRO A 31 20.88 18.89 2.41
N CYS A 32 19.68 18.49 2.10
CA CYS A 32 19.16 18.52 0.75
C CYS A 32 18.89 19.97 0.34
N PRO A 33 19.44 20.45 -0.80
CA PRO A 33 19.20 21.82 -1.25
C PRO A 33 17.73 22.09 -1.60
N ALA A 34 16.96 21.04 -1.76
CA ALA A 34 15.60 21.10 -2.23
C ALA A 34 14.55 21.08 -1.11
N CYS A 35 14.72 20.25 -0.07
CA CYS A 35 13.76 20.11 1.01
C CYS A 35 14.38 20.32 2.40
N HIS A 36 15.66 20.66 2.47
CA HIS A 36 16.45 20.83 3.70
C HIS A 36 16.50 19.59 4.62
N GLY A 37 15.91 18.47 4.20
CA GLY A 37 16.01 17.19 4.90
C GLY A 37 17.45 16.67 4.91
N LEU A 38 17.89 16.09 6.05
CA LEU A 38 19.25 15.55 6.19
C LEU A 38 19.33 14.18 5.51
N SER A 39 20.27 14.00 4.58
CA SER A 39 20.55 12.74 3.91
C SER A 39 21.99 12.34 4.16
N SER A 40 22.33 11.04 4.12
CA SER A 40 23.71 10.58 4.19
C SER A 40 24.56 11.24 3.11
N VAL A 41 25.79 11.63 3.42
CA VAL A 41 26.72 12.22 2.44
C VAL A 41 26.94 11.27 1.26
N ALA A 42 26.90 9.96 1.48
CA ALA A 42 27.05 8.94 0.45
C ALA A 42 25.79 8.75 -0.42
N SER A 43 24.64 9.30 -0.01
CA SER A 43 23.39 9.16 -0.78
C SER A 43 23.47 9.94 -2.08
N VAL A 44 23.11 9.27 -3.17
CA VAL A 44 22.98 9.87 -4.51
C VAL A 44 21.66 10.66 -4.61
N PHE A 45 20.65 10.27 -3.82
CA PHE A 45 19.32 10.88 -3.80
C PHE A 45 18.93 11.31 -2.39
N CYS A 46 18.15 12.37 -2.29
CA CYS A 46 17.50 12.76 -1.05
C CYS A 46 16.37 11.78 -0.71
N HIS A 47 16.45 11.13 0.46
CA HIS A 47 15.42 10.21 0.91
C HIS A 47 14.15 10.89 1.47
N HIS A 48 14.12 12.23 1.51
CA HIS A 48 12.92 12.98 1.87
C HIS A 48 12.09 13.39 0.65
N CYS A 49 12.74 13.79 -0.45
CA CYS A 49 12.06 14.38 -1.62
C CYS A 49 12.51 13.80 -2.97
N GLY A 50 13.46 12.85 -2.98
CA GLY A 50 13.97 12.26 -4.22
C GLY A 50 14.97 13.12 -4.99
N PHE A 51 15.41 14.28 -4.48
CA PHE A 51 16.38 15.15 -5.15
C PHE A 51 17.71 14.41 -5.40
N HIS A 52 18.20 14.46 -6.64
CA HIS A 52 19.48 13.85 -7.04
C HIS A 52 20.65 14.81 -6.75
N PHE A 53 21.59 14.39 -5.92
CA PHE A 53 22.69 15.25 -5.46
C PHE A 53 23.77 15.51 -6.52
N ASP A 54 23.90 14.68 -7.56
CA ASP A 54 24.99 14.79 -8.55
C ASP A 54 24.74 15.81 -9.68
N GLY A 55 23.76 16.67 -9.55
CA GLY A 55 23.58 17.85 -10.40
C GLY A 55 23.37 17.60 -11.91
N LYS A 56 23.20 16.36 -12.36
CA LYS A 56 22.92 16.02 -13.76
C LYS A 56 21.44 16.11 -14.14
N SER A 57 20.61 16.53 -13.24
CA SER A 57 19.20 16.84 -13.51
C SER A 57 19.06 18.35 -13.70
N SER A 58 18.46 18.75 -14.82
CA SER A 58 17.98 20.12 -15.06
C SER A 58 17.44 20.74 -13.77
N LYS A 59 17.63 22.02 -13.58
CA LYS A 59 17.11 22.84 -12.47
C LYS A 59 15.67 22.41 -12.11
N GLN A 60 15.52 21.35 -11.31
CA GLN A 60 14.28 21.04 -10.66
C GLN A 60 14.27 21.85 -9.36
N THR A 61 13.62 22.99 -9.40
CA THR A 61 13.05 23.58 -8.21
C THR A 61 12.21 22.51 -7.57
N VAL A 62 12.63 22.02 -6.39
CA VAL A 62 11.80 21.08 -5.63
C VAL A 62 10.63 21.86 -5.11
N TYR A 63 9.53 21.68 -5.79
CA TYR A 63 8.23 22.10 -5.31
C TYR A 63 7.85 21.17 -4.16
N GLU A 64 7.78 21.69 -2.92
CA GLU A 64 6.87 21.09 -1.96
C GLU A 64 5.47 21.34 -2.51
N PRO A 65 4.70 20.28 -2.84
CA PRO A 65 3.38 20.48 -3.39
C PRO A 65 2.53 21.19 -2.35
N VAL A 66 2.26 22.45 -2.61
CA VAL A 66 1.24 23.20 -1.87
C VAL A 66 -0.07 22.54 -2.26
N TYR A 67 -0.74 21.93 -1.32
CA TYR A 67 -2.09 21.47 -1.55
C TYR A 67 -3.04 22.63 -1.21
N PRO A 68 -3.91 23.07 -2.10
CA PRO A 68 -4.27 22.55 -3.42
C PRO A 68 -3.23 22.81 -4.52
N LEU A 69 -3.27 21.96 -5.58
CA LEU A 69 -2.41 22.12 -6.75
C LEU A 69 -2.61 23.51 -7.38
N ASP A 70 -1.52 24.11 -7.80
CA ASP A 70 -1.54 25.26 -8.69
C ASP A 70 -1.62 24.75 -10.14
N PHE A 71 -2.69 25.14 -10.85
CA PHE A 71 -2.94 24.70 -12.23
C PHE A 71 -2.24 25.62 -13.25
N ASP A 72 -0.99 25.96 -12.96
CA ASP A 72 -0.11 26.62 -13.92
C ASP A 72 0.50 25.57 -14.88
N PRO A 73 0.31 25.73 -16.21
CA PRO A 73 0.86 24.83 -17.20
C PRO A 73 2.38 24.58 -17.11
N GLU A 74 3.14 25.57 -16.62
CA GLU A 74 4.60 25.45 -16.51
C GLU A 74 5.02 24.60 -15.31
N THR A 75 4.21 24.49 -14.27
CA THR A 75 4.60 23.88 -12.99
C THR A 75 3.81 22.63 -12.61
N ILE A 76 2.61 22.43 -13.15
CA ILE A 76 1.69 21.35 -12.77
C ILE A 76 2.33 19.96 -12.87
N THR A 77 3.11 19.71 -13.90
CA THR A 77 3.78 18.41 -14.09
C THR A 77 4.76 18.11 -12.95
N ASP A 78 5.53 19.12 -12.52
CA ASP A 78 6.47 18.95 -11.42
C ASP A 78 5.75 18.80 -10.07
N GLN A 79 4.61 19.49 -9.90
CA GLN A 79 3.75 19.31 -8.72
C GLN A 79 3.18 17.89 -8.67
N VAL A 80 2.68 17.35 -9.78
CA VAL A 80 2.21 15.95 -9.88
C VAL A 80 3.35 14.98 -9.56
N LYS A 81 4.55 15.22 -10.09
CA LYS A 81 5.73 14.39 -9.78
C LYS A 81 6.09 14.42 -8.29
N ALA A 82 6.02 15.59 -7.65
CA ALA A 82 6.30 15.70 -6.21
C ALA A 82 5.24 15.00 -5.35
N LEU A 83 3.96 15.07 -5.73
CA LEU A 83 2.88 14.35 -5.05
C LEU A 83 3.08 12.83 -5.03
N PHE A 84 3.65 12.26 -6.09
CA PHE A 84 3.93 10.83 -6.12
C PHE A 84 4.89 10.39 -5.02
N PHE A 85 6.01 11.08 -4.81
CA PHE A 85 6.96 10.73 -3.76
C PHE A 85 6.38 10.88 -2.38
N ARG A 86 5.51 11.88 -2.16
CA ARG A 86 4.75 12.01 -0.93
C ARG A 86 3.82 10.80 -0.73
N SER A 87 3.09 10.42 -1.77
CA SER A 87 2.18 9.26 -1.73
C SER A 87 2.95 7.95 -1.55
N LEU A 88 4.12 7.79 -2.19
CA LEU A 88 5.02 6.65 -1.98
C LEU A 88 5.49 6.56 -0.53
N ARG A 89 5.90 7.69 0.06
CA ARG A 89 6.33 7.72 1.47
C ARG A 89 5.21 7.32 2.42
N MET A 90 4.01 7.84 2.20
CA MET A 90 2.82 7.47 2.98
C MET A 90 2.54 5.96 2.84
N ARG A 91 2.55 5.44 1.62
CA ARG A 91 2.33 4.03 1.33
C ARG A 91 3.36 3.12 2.02
N VAL A 92 4.63 3.46 1.93
CA VAL A 92 5.71 2.70 2.59
C VAL A 92 5.57 2.78 4.11
N SER A 93 5.16 3.92 4.66
CA SER A 93 4.92 4.09 6.10
C SER A 93 3.73 3.26 6.60
N GLU A 94 2.67 3.16 5.81
CA GLU A 94 1.44 2.45 6.20
C GLU A 94 1.56 0.93 6.01
N GLU A 95 2.19 0.50 4.92
CA GLU A 95 2.12 -0.89 4.48
C GLU A 95 3.43 -1.66 4.64
N HIS A 96 4.57 -0.96 4.71
CA HIS A 96 5.91 -1.55 4.72
C HIS A 96 6.78 -0.99 5.84
N ASN A 97 8.10 -1.03 5.68
CA ASN A 97 9.06 -0.48 6.64
C ASN A 97 9.54 0.91 6.20
N VAL A 98 9.06 1.95 6.87
CA VAL A 98 9.43 3.35 6.57
C VAL A 98 10.94 3.63 6.68
N ALA A 99 11.68 2.87 7.48
CA ALA A 99 13.14 3.02 7.57
C ALA A 99 13.85 2.66 6.25
N ARG A 100 13.19 1.91 5.37
CA ARG A 100 13.69 1.55 4.04
C ARG A 100 13.18 2.47 2.91
N TYR A 101 12.52 3.59 3.24
CA TYR A 101 11.99 4.49 2.22
C TYR A 101 13.04 4.96 1.20
N SER A 102 14.27 5.19 1.65
CA SER A 102 15.39 5.54 0.76
C SER A 102 15.65 4.48 -0.32
N ASP A 103 15.50 3.20 0.02
CA ASP A 103 15.72 2.07 -0.91
C ASP A 103 14.66 2.09 -2.01
N TYR A 104 13.40 2.42 -1.67
CA TYR A 104 12.31 2.57 -2.66
C TYR A 104 12.57 3.74 -3.61
N VAL A 105 13.06 4.88 -3.08
CA VAL A 105 13.42 6.04 -3.90
C VAL A 105 14.58 5.70 -4.83
N GLU A 106 15.61 5.02 -4.34
CA GLU A 106 16.73 4.56 -5.15
C GLU A 106 16.26 3.61 -6.25
N ARG A 107 15.42 2.62 -5.92
CA ARG A 107 14.81 1.68 -6.87
C ARG A 107 13.99 2.40 -7.95
N PHE A 108 13.26 3.45 -7.59
CA PHE A 108 12.53 4.27 -8.55
C PHE A 108 13.46 4.82 -9.65
N TYR A 109 14.60 5.40 -9.24
CA TYR A 109 15.54 6.00 -10.19
C TYR A 109 16.37 4.99 -10.99
N GLN A 110 16.60 3.80 -10.45
CA GLN A 110 17.38 2.75 -11.10
C GLN A 110 16.53 1.84 -12.01
N SER A 111 15.23 1.84 -11.84
CA SER A 111 14.34 0.96 -12.62
C SER A 111 13.71 1.67 -13.82
N ARG A 112 13.24 0.87 -14.78
CA ARG A 112 12.44 1.36 -15.93
C ARG A 112 11.09 1.97 -15.51
N PHE A 113 10.70 1.81 -14.26
CA PHE A 113 9.46 2.43 -13.77
C PHE A 113 9.50 3.95 -13.88
N ARG A 114 10.67 4.57 -13.71
CA ARG A 114 10.85 6.02 -13.89
C ARG A 114 10.30 6.52 -15.23
N ASP A 115 10.59 5.80 -16.33
CA ASP A 115 10.15 6.21 -17.67
C ASP A 115 8.63 6.06 -17.81
N ILE A 116 8.07 4.93 -17.31
CA ILE A 116 6.63 4.68 -17.26
C ILE A 116 5.93 5.78 -16.47
N TYR A 117 6.49 6.11 -15.32
CA TYR A 117 5.95 7.13 -14.44
C TYR A 117 5.98 8.53 -15.06
N SER A 118 7.08 8.92 -15.73
CA SER A 118 7.21 10.24 -16.35
C SER A 118 6.08 10.48 -17.37
N VAL A 119 5.85 9.52 -18.26
CA VAL A 119 4.77 9.59 -19.25
C VAL A 119 3.40 9.69 -18.56
N ARG A 120 3.18 8.94 -17.49
CA ARG A 120 1.91 8.97 -16.75
C ARG A 120 1.71 10.27 -15.99
N ALA A 121 2.75 10.81 -15.39
CA ALA A 121 2.68 12.09 -14.68
C ALA A 121 2.34 13.26 -15.62
N GLU A 122 2.92 13.25 -16.83
CA GLU A 122 2.59 14.22 -17.88
C GLU A 122 1.12 14.10 -18.32
N GLN A 123 0.61 12.89 -18.54
CA GLN A 123 -0.80 12.66 -18.87
C GLN A 123 -1.73 13.13 -17.77
N ILE A 124 -1.40 12.83 -16.50
CA ILE A 124 -2.21 13.26 -15.34
C ILE A 124 -2.23 14.78 -15.25
N ALA A 125 -1.10 15.44 -15.46
CA ALA A 125 -0.98 16.90 -15.43
C ALA A 125 -1.82 17.54 -16.56
N GLU A 126 -1.70 17.04 -17.79
CA GLU A 126 -2.47 17.50 -18.95
C GLU A 126 -3.99 17.32 -18.75
N ASP A 127 -4.43 16.12 -18.34
CA ASP A 127 -5.83 15.85 -18.06
C ASP A 127 -6.38 16.77 -16.95
N SER A 128 -5.55 17.07 -15.95
CA SER A 128 -5.91 17.95 -14.83
C SER A 128 -6.07 19.40 -15.29
N LEU A 129 -5.17 19.90 -16.14
CA LEU A 129 -5.28 21.24 -16.75
C LEU A 129 -6.54 21.37 -17.59
N ILE A 130 -6.82 20.42 -18.48
CA ILE A 130 -8.03 20.44 -19.32
C ILE A 130 -9.29 20.50 -18.47
N GLN A 131 -9.34 19.72 -17.37
CA GLN A 131 -10.50 19.76 -16.46
C GLN A 131 -10.59 21.10 -15.71
N TRP A 132 -9.46 21.64 -15.26
CA TRP A 132 -9.41 22.92 -14.58
C TRP A 132 -9.81 24.08 -15.51
N GLU A 133 -9.30 24.13 -16.74
CA GLU A 133 -9.66 25.14 -17.72
C GLU A 133 -11.16 25.12 -18.04
N ARG A 134 -11.77 23.91 -18.05
CA ARG A 134 -13.19 23.75 -18.40
C ARG A 134 -14.15 24.07 -17.29
N PHE A 135 -13.82 23.72 -16.04
CA PHE A 135 -14.74 23.76 -14.91
C PHE A 135 -14.25 24.60 -13.72
N GLY A 136 -13.00 25.10 -13.76
CA GLY A 136 -12.42 25.88 -12.69
C GLY A 136 -12.39 25.15 -11.36
N GLN A 137 -12.69 25.86 -10.27
CA GLN A 137 -12.65 25.32 -8.91
C GLN A 137 -13.63 24.15 -8.67
N GLU A 138 -14.69 24.05 -9.45
CA GLU A 138 -15.66 22.95 -9.33
C GLU A 138 -15.06 21.60 -9.75
N ALA A 139 -14.04 21.60 -10.62
CA ALA A 139 -13.34 20.41 -11.04
C ALA A 139 -12.41 19.82 -9.95
N PHE A 140 -12.03 20.61 -8.96
CA PHE A 140 -10.99 20.23 -7.99
C PHE A 140 -11.23 18.88 -7.30
N PRO A 141 -12.42 18.54 -6.76
CA PRO A 141 -12.67 17.25 -6.12
C PRO A 141 -12.55 16.07 -7.09
N ASP A 142 -12.88 16.29 -8.36
CA ASP A 142 -12.79 15.28 -9.42
C ASP A 142 -11.34 15.04 -9.83
N ILE A 143 -10.57 16.10 -10.00
CA ILE A 143 -9.14 16.07 -10.31
C ILE A 143 -8.40 15.32 -9.19
N ASP A 144 -8.61 15.72 -7.95
CA ASP A 144 -7.98 15.09 -6.78
C ASP A 144 -8.28 13.59 -6.70
N ARG A 145 -9.52 13.20 -6.91
CA ARG A 145 -9.93 11.79 -6.93
C ARG A 145 -9.23 11.01 -8.06
N ARG A 146 -9.11 11.60 -9.27
CA ARG A 146 -8.45 10.97 -10.42
C ARG A 146 -6.95 10.81 -10.19
N ILE A 147 -6.28 11.85 -9.67
CA ILE A 147 -4.86 11.79 -9.30
C ILE A 147 -4.64 10.71 -8.25
N SER A 148 -5.44 10.70 -7.19
CA SER A 148 -5.35 9.70 -6.13
C SER A 148 -5.54 8.29 -6.67
N ALA A 149 -6.54 8.05 -7.51
CA ALA A 149 -6.78 6.75 -8.12
C ALA A 149 -5.65 6.31 -9.06
N ALA A 150 -5.09 7.23 -9.84
CA ALA A 150 -3.95 6.95 -10.72
C ALA A 150 -2.70 6.59 -9.91
N PHE A 151 -2.45 7.30 -8.81
CA PHE A 151 -1.31 7.01 -7.93
C PHE A 151 -1.47 5.70 -7.18
N GLU A 152 -2.68 5.32 -6.75
CA GLU A 152 -2.92 4.00 -6.16
C GLU A 152 -2.43 2.89 -7.11
N GLY A 153 -2.82 2.92 -8.38
CA GLY A 153 -2.39 1.93 -9.36
C GLY A 153 -0.89 1.98 -9.66
N LEU A 154 -0.33 3.18 -9.83
CA LEU A 154 1.12 3.35 -10.08
C LEU A 154 1.97 2.88 -8.91
N LEU A 155 1.55 3.16 -7.68
CA LEU A 155 2.23 2.71 -6.46
C LEU A 155 2.15 1.19 -6.31
N ASP A 156 0.99 0.59 -6.53
CA ASP A 156 0.84 -0.87 -6.48
C ASP A 156 1.71 -1.53 -7.55
N TYR A 157 1.71 -1.00 -8.77
CA TYR A 157 2.56 -1.50 -9.84
C TYR A 157 4.05 -1.38 -9.50
N PHE A 158 4.50 -0.23 -8.99
CA PHE A 158 5.89 -0.01 -8.60
C PHE A 158 6.32 -0.94 -7.47
N ILE A 159 5.54 -0.98 -6.39
CA ILE A 159 5.88 -1.75 -5.19
C ILE A 159 5.90 -3.25 -5.48
N ILE A 160 4.94 -3.75 -6.26
CA ILE A 160 4.81 -5.18 -6.55
C ILE A 160 5.84 -5.65 -7.58
N GLN A 161 6.04 -4.88 -8.65
CA GLN A 161 6.90 -5.31 -9.76
C GLN A 161 8.38 -4.97 -9.57
N PHE A 162 8.67 -3.86 -8.90
CA PHE A 162 10.05 -3.35 -8.83
C PHE A 162 10.66 -3.42 -7.43
N CYS A 163 9.85 -3.62 -6.39
CA CYS A 163 10.32 -3.61 -5.01
C CYS A 163 10.01 -4.87 -4.19
N PRO A 164 9.86 -6.09 -4.77
CA PRO A 164 9.45 -7.27 -4.01
C PRO A 164 10.42 -7.63 -2.89
N ASP A 165 11.71 -7.35 -3.07
CA ASP A 165 12.79 -7.59 -2.11
C ASP A 165 12.86 -6.52 -1.00
N LEU A 166 12.19 -5.40 -1.17
CA LEU A 166 12.11 -4.32 -0.18
C LEU A 166 10.91 -4.50 0.77
N ASN A 167 9.89 -5.22 0.31
CA ASN A 167 8.63 -5.37 1.02
C ASN A 167 8.74 -6.36 2.17
N GLY A 168 8.13 -6.05 3.32
CA GLY A 168 7.98 -7.00 4.42
C GLY A 168 6.97 -8.12 4.14
N VAL A 169 6.05 -7.88 3.22
CA VAL A 169 5.05 -8.82 2.72
C VAL A 169 5.06 -8.77 1.21
N ILE A 170 5.17 -9.93 0.57
CA ILE A 170 5.11 -10.04 -0.89
C ILE A 170 3.65 -10.06 -1.32
N LEU A 171 3.24 -9.03 -2.06
CA LEU A 171 1.91 -8.96 -2.65
C LEU A 171 1.87 -9.75 -3.98
N PRO A 172 0.75 -10.45 -4.26
CA PRO A 172 0.62 -11.19 -5.51
C PRO A 172 0.58 -10.25 -6.73
N THR A 173 1.32 -10.58 -7.78
CA THR A 173 1.29 -9.82 -9.04
C THR A 173 -0.07 -9.87 -9.72
N ALA A 174 -0.86 -10.90 -9.45
CA ALA A 174 -2.20 -11.08 -9.98
C ALA A 174 -3.16 -9.92 -9.64
N ILE A 175 -2.94 -9.19 -8.53
CA ILE A 175 -3.80 -8.06 -8.15
C ILE A 175 -3.72 -6.89 -9.13
N LEU A 176 -2.62 -6.74 -9.86
CA LEU A 176 -2.42 -5.64 -10.80
C LEU A 176 -3.41 -5.65 -11.96
N LYS A 177 -3.94 -6.82 -12.34
CA LYS A 177 -4.96 -6.92 -13.40
C LYS A 177 -6.27 -6.23 -13.05
N TYR A 178 -6.51 -6.01 -11.73
CA TYR A 178 -7.73 -5.37 -11.25
C TYR A 178 -7.67 -3.84 -11.17
N GLU A 179 -6.53 -3.23 -11.49
CA GLU A 179 -6.36 -1.77 -11.41
C GLU A 179 -7.48 -1.01 -12.14
N LYS A 180 -7.74 -1.39 -13.40
CA LYS A 180 -8.70 -0.70 -14.29
C LYS A 180 -10.06 -1.40 -14.44
N VAL A 181 -10.29 -2.46 -13.69
CA VAL A 181 -11.50 -3.27 -13.87
C VAL A 181 -12.68 -2.64 -13.14
N GLN A 182 -13.81 -2.55 -13.84
CA GLN A 182 -15.05 -1.99 -13.32
C GLN A 182 -15.87 -3.01 -12.53
N PRO A 183 -16.62 -2.56 -11.50
CA PRO A 183 -17.60 -3.40 -10.82
C PRO A 183 -18.61 -3.98 -11.82
N GLY A 184 -19.07 -5.21 -11.57
CA GLY A 184 -20.06 -5.89 -12.40
C GLY A 184 -19.52 -6.63 -13.63
N LYS A 185 -18.27 -6.38 -14.03
CA LYS A 185 -17.59 -7.14 -15.10
C LYS A 185 -16.53 -8.12 -14.57
N THR A 186 -16.40 -8.21 -13.26
CA THR A 186 -15.32 -8.97 -12.59
C THR A 186 -15.91 -10.13 -11.84
N ASP A 187 -15.29 -11.29 -11.99
CA ASP A 187 -15.52 -12.40 -11.08
C ASP A 187 -14.92 -12.04 -9.70
N GLN A 188 -15.81 -11.73 -8.76
CA GLN A 188 -15.44 -11.34 -7.40
C GLN A 188 -14.71 -12.45 -6.67
N ARG A 189 -15.09 -13.71 -6.89
CA ARG A 189 -14.44 -14.86 -6.28
C ARG A 189 -13.00 -15.00 -6.77
N ALA A 190 -12.79 -14.91 -8.08
CA ALA A 190 -11.46 -14.93 -8.67
C ALA A 190 -10.59 -13.77 -8.14
N MET A 191 -11.17 -12.58 -8.00
CA MET A 191 -10.47 -11.43 -7.43
C MET A 191 -10.04 -11.67 -5.98
N ILE A 192 -10.91 -12.23 -5.15
CA ILE A 192 -10.59 -12.56 -3.76
C ILE A 192 -9.42 -13.55 -3.71
N HIS A 193 -9.45 -14.58 -4.56
CA HIS A 193 -8.36 -15.56 -4.69
C HIS A 193 -7.03 -14.91 -5.07
N ASP A 194 -7.05 -14.03 -6.07
CA ASP A 194 -5.85 -13.35 -6.54
C ASP A 194 -5.26 -12.38 -5.52
N PHE A 195 -6.10 -11.73 -4.72
CA PHE A 195 -5.63 -10.82 -3.67
C PHE A 195 -5.08 -11.56 -2.46
N LEU A 196 -5.76 -12.59 -1.99
CA LEU A 196 -5.40 -13.27 -0.75
C LEU A 196 -4.31 -14.32 -0.94
N ASP A 197 -4.16 -14.88 -2.17
CA ASP A 197 -3.07 -15.81 -2.50
C ASP A 197 -2.95 -16.94 -1.47
N PHE A 198 -4.05 -17.65 -1.27
CA PHE A 198 -4.23 -18.65 -0.21
C PHE A 198 -3.16 -19.73 -0.17
N GLU A 199 -2.57 -20.07 -1.32
CA GLU A 199 -1.54 -21.10 -1.43
C GLU A 199 -0.23 -20.74 -0.70
N ARG A 200 -0.05 -19.45 -0.41
CA ARG A 200 1.16 -18.93 0.28
C ARG A 200 0.91 -18.60 1.75
N GLU A 201 -0.27 -18.88 2.25
CA GLU A 201 -0.61 -18.63 3.63
C GLU A 201 -0.56 -19.94 4.44
N GLU A 202 -0.22 -19.81 5.72
CA GLU A 202 -0.09 -20.96 6.63
C GLU A 202 -1.41 -21.34 7.31
N GLU A 203 -2.41 -20.45 7.26
CA GLU A 203 -3.72 -20.66 7.88
C GLU A 203 -4.56 -21.69 7.14
N LEU A 204 -5.50 -22.29 7.85
CA LEU A 204 -6.43 -23.26 7.30
C LEU A 204 -7.61 -22.55 6.62
N PHE A 205 -7.79 -22.86 5.33
CA PHE A 205 -8.90 -22.34 4.53
C PHE A 205 -9.83 -23.47 4.07
N TYR A 206 -11.11 -23.22 4.18
CA TYR A 206 -12.16 -24.14 3.75
C TYR A 206 -12.96 -23.49 2.60
N PHE A 207 -12.96 -24.17 1.44
CA PHE A 207 -13.68 -23.76 0.22
C PHE A 207 -14.80 -24.74 -0.13
N ASP A 208 -14.69 -25.98 0.32
CA ASP A 208 -15.70 -27.04 0.19
C ASP A 208 -16.35 -27.29 1.55
N PHE A 209 -17.54 -26.74 1.73
CA PHE A 209 -18.29 -26.83 2.99
C PHE A 209 -19.00 -28.18 3.15
N ILE A 210 -19.10 -28.99 2.08
CA ILE A 210 -19.65 -30.36 2.15
C ILE A 210 -18.59 -31.30 2.75
N ALA A 211 -17.34 -31.11 2.37
CA ALA A 211 -16.20 -31.88 2.89
C ALA A 211 -15.74 -31.37 4.28
N MET A 212 -16.11 -30.15 4.68
CA MET A 212 -15.74 -29.60 5.97
C MET A 212 -16.37 -30.39 7.13
N PRO A 213 -15.60 -30.74 8.19
CA PRO A 213 -16.15 -31.42 9.36
C PRO A 213 -17.33 -30.64 9.94
N LYS A 214 -18.45 -31.36 10.18
CA LYS A 214 -19.72 -30.75 10.64
C LYS A 214 -19.53 -29.89 11.89
N GLU A 215 -18.74 -30.37 12.85
CA GLU A 215 -18.49 -29.66 14.11
C GLU A 215 -17.81 -28.29 13.86
N LEU A 216 -16.86 -28.23 12.95
CA LEU A 216 -16.17 -26.97 12.59
C LEU A 216 -17.13 -25.99 11.91
N LEU A 217 -17.94 -26.47 10.97
CA LEU A 217 -18.96 -25.64 10.32
C LEU A 217 -20.00 -25.12 11.33
N GLU A 218 -20.44 -25.97 12.27
CA GLU A 218 -21.33 -25.53 13.35
C GLU A 218 -20.69 -24.46 14.23
N ASN A 219 -19.40 -24.60 14.55
CA ASN A 219 -18.68 -23.58 15.31
C ASN A 219 -18.64 -22.25 14.56
N VAL A 220 -18.29 -22.25 13.27
CA VAL A 220 -18.29 -21.04 12.43
C VAL A 220 -19.65 -20.34 12.46
N CYS A 221 -20.73 -21.09 12.19
CA CYS A 221 -22.08 -20.52 12.16
C CYS A 221 -22.54 -19.99 13.52
N LYS A 222 -22.12 -20.62 14.63
CA LYS A 222 -22.45 -20.16 15.99
C LYS A 222 -21.61 -18.98 16.47
N GLN A 223 -20.37 -18.83 15.93
CA GLN A 223 -19.39 -17.92 16.50
C GLN A 223 -19.23 -16.61 15.72
N PHE A 224 -19.27 -16.62 14.39
CA PHE A 224 -19.03 -15.39 13.63
C PHE A 224 -19.70 -15.32 12.26
N LEU A 225 -20.04 -16.41 11.58
CA LEU A 225 -20.63 -16.37 10.24
C LEU A 225 -22.15 -16.32 10.33
N PHE A 226 -22.70 -15.13 10.53
CA PHE A 226 -24.14 -14.88 10.59
C PHE A 226 -24.71 -14.46 9.24
N ALA A 227 -24.20 -15.07 8.15
CA ALA A 227 -24.62 -14.76 6.79
C ALA A 227 -26.10 -15.14 6.55
N ASP A 228 -26.79 -14.34 5.73
CA ASP A 228 -28.15 -14.65 5.28
C ASP A 228 -28.13 -15.95 4.44
N ARG A 229 -29.23 -16.70 4.47
CA ARG A 229 -29.40 -17.95 3.67
C ARG A 229 -29.18 -17.77 2.17
N LYS A 230 -29.30 -16.55 1.65
CA LYS A 230 -29.11 -16.20 0.24
C LYS A 230 -27.67 -15.80 -0.07
N GLU A 231 -26.82 -15.61 0.93
CA GLU A 231 -25.42 -15.25 0.72
C GLU A 231 -24.60 -16.47 0.30
N LYS A 232 -23.72 -16.24 -0.67
CA LYS A 232 -22.75 -17.24 -1.13
C LYS A 232 -21.46 -17.07 -0.35
N VAL A 233 -21.14 -18.02 0.51
CA VAL A 233 -19.84 -18.04 1.20
C VAL A 233 -18.76 -18.44 0.22
N TRP A 234 -17.70 -17.63 0.13
CA TRP A 234 -16.57 -17.90 -0.74
C TRP A 234 -15.53 -18.79 -0.07
N PHE A 235 -15.22 -18.52 1.19
CA PHE A 235 -14.30 -19.29 1.99
C PHE A 235 -14.48 -18.99 3.48
N ILE A 236 -13.94 -19.88 4.31
CA ILE A 236 -13.78 -19.72 5.75
C ILE A 236 -12.30 -19.90 6.06
N CYS A 237 -11.73 -18.99 6.87
CA CYS A 237 -10.37 -19.08 7.40
C CYS A 237 -10.44 -19.35 8.91
N ASP A 238 -9.79 -20.41 9.37
CA ASP A 238 -9.62 -20.70 10.80
C ASP A 238 -8.38 -19.96 11.33
N LEU A 239 -8.55 -19.12 12.33
CA LEU A 239 -7.48 -18.44 13.06
C LEU A 239 -7.38 -18.94 14.51
N SER A 240 -8.12 -19.97 14.87
CA SER A 240 -8.13 -20.51 16.24
C SER A 240 -6.87 -21.35 16.49
N LEU A 241 -6.25 -21.17 17.65
CA LEU A 241 -5.08 -21.96 18.08
C LEU A 241 -5.34 -23.46 18.18
N LYS A 242 -6.61 -23.85 18.28
CA LYS A 242 -7.05 -25.26 18.44
C LYS A 242 -7.62 -25.85 17.16
N GLU A 243 -7.51 -25.16 16.04
CA GLU A 243 -8.07 -25.58 14.75
C GLU A 243 -9.55 -25.98 14.83
N ASN A 244 -10.33 -25.20 15.57
CA ASN A 244 -11.73 -25.50 15.87
C ASN A 244 -12.72 -24.47 15.34
N CYS A 245 -12.27 -23.54 14.50
CA CYS A 245 -13.05 -22.51 13.82
C CYS A 245 -13.93 -21.66 14.77
N LYS A 246 -13.51 -21.47 16.04
CA LYS A 246 -14.21 -20.56 16.97
C LYS A 246 -13.79 -19.11 16.79
N GLU A 247 -12.64 -18.88 16.19
CA GLU A 247 -12.06 -17.61 15.83
C GLU A 247 -11.61 -17.70 14.38
N GLY A 248 -11.78 -16.63 13.62
CA GLY A 248 -11.43 -16.63 12.20
C GLY A 248 -12.22 -15.59 11.42
N PHE A 249 -12.20 -15.73 10.12
CA PHE A 249 -12.98 -14.87 9.24
C PHE A 249 -13.51 -15.63 8.03
N ALA A 250 -14.57 -15.09 7.45
CA ALA A 250 -15.20 -15.61 6.24
C ALA A 250 -15.57 -14.44 5.32
N MET A 251 -15.50 -14.65 4.03
CA MET A 251 -16.03 -13.72 3.04
C MET A 251 -17.15 -14.34 2.26
N THR A 252 -18.18 -13.54 2.01
CA THR A 252 -19.32 -13.90 1.17
C THR A 252 -19.35 -13.04 -0.10
N ASP A 253 -20.36 -13.23 -0.93
CA ASP A 253 -20.64 -12.33 -2.05
C ASP A 253 -21.07 -10.91 -1.62
N LYS A 254 -21.36 -10.68 -0.32
CA LYS A 254 -21.86 -9.41 0.21
C LYS A 254 -20.99 -8.77 1.28
N GLY A 255 -20.22 -9.53 2.05
CA GLY A 255 -19.52 -9.00 3.21
C GLY A 255 -18.38 -9.84 3.75
N LEU A 256 -17.74 -9.27 4.76
CA LEU A 256 -16.73 -9.89 5.58
C LEU A 256 -17.29 -10.10 6.98
N TYR A 257 -17.11 -11.30 7.51
CA TYR A 257 -17.50 -11.75 8.85
C TYR A 257 -16.25 -12.21 9.59
N TRP A 258 -16.07 -11.81 10.85
CA TRP A 258 -14.90 -12.25 11.62
C TRP A 258 -15.13 -12.26 13.12
N ARG A 259 -14.28 -12.99 13.79
CA ARG A 259 -14.12 -12.96 15.23
C ARG A 259 -12.64 -13.09 15.58
N ALA A 260 -12.10 -12.08 16.23
CA ALA A 260 -10.77 -12.13 16.81
C ALA A 260 -10.82 -12.82 18.20
N PRO A 261 -9.68 -13.35 18.69
CA PRO A 261 -9.58 -13.89 20.04
C PRO A 261 -10.10 -12.88 21.09
N PHE A 262 -10.91 -13.37 22.01
CA PHE A 262 -11.51 -12.59 23.11
C PHE A 262 -12.40 -11.41 22.70
N ASP A 263 -12.72 -11.26 21.42
CA ASP A 263 -13.63 -10.21 20.94
C ASP A 263 -15.01 -10.78 20.55
N LYS A 264 -15.95 -9.86 20.36
CA LYS A 264 -17.29 -10.17 19.85
C LYS A 264 -17.23 -10.40 18.36
N PRO A 265 -18.12 -11.22 17.79
CA PRO A 265 -18.22 -11.35 16.34
C PRO A 265 -18.56 -10.01 15.69
N ARG A 266 -17.99 -9.77 14.53
CA ARG A 266 -18.14 -8.57 13.73
C ARG A 266 -18.47 -8.93 12.29
N GLN A 267 -19.14 -8.00 11.63
CA GLN A 267 -19.40 -8.10 10.20
C GLN A 267 -19.37 -6.71 9.57
N VAL A 268 -19.06 -6.66 8.30
CA VAL A 268 -19.17 -5.47 7.48
C VAL A 268 -19.62 -5.86 6.08
N MET A 269 -20.70 -5.26 5.60
CA MET A 269 -21.11 -5.41 4.22
C MET A 269 -20.20 -4.57 3.34
N TYR A 270 -19.86 -5.02 2.13
CA TYR A 270 -18.95 -4.27 1.26
C TYR A 270 -19.46 -2.88 0.93
N TYR A 271 -20.79 -2.69 0.87
CA TYR A 271 -21.40 -1.37 0.67
C TYR A 271 -21.30 -0.46 1.92
N GLU A 272 -20.95 -0.97 3.08
CA GLU A 272 -20.76 -0.20 4.33
C GLU A 272 -19.30 0.13 4.61
N LEU A 273 -18.36 -0.35 3.81
CA LEU A 273 -16.94 -0.08 3.98
C LEU A 273 -16.65 1.42 3.87
N ARG A 274 -16.19 2.03 4.96
CA ARG A 274 -15.87 3.46 5.06
C ARG A 274 -14.41 3.67 5.37
N ASP A 275 -13.92 3.09 6.45
CA ASP A 275 -12.57 3.27 6.94
C ASP A 275 -11.87 1.92 7.06
N ILE A 276 -10.70 1.83 6.42
CA ILE A 276 -9.86 0.65 6.43
C ILE A 276 -8.43 1.13 6.64
N LYS A 277 -7.89 0.85 7.82
CA LYS A 277 -6.53 1.25 8.20
C LYS A 277 -5.72 0.03 8.57
N LYS A 278 -4.51 -0.05 8.04
CA LYS A 278 -3.50 -0.98 8.52
C LYS A 278 -2.71 -0.31 9.63
N GLU A 279 -2.81 -0.88 10.79
CA GLU A 279 -1.93 -0.61 11.92
C GLU A 279 -0.64 -1.45 11.78
N LYS A 280 0.25 -1.45 12.77
CA LYS A 280 1.51 -2.22 12.65
C LYS A 280 1.26 -3.68 12.23
N ASN A 281 0.47 -4.39 13.02
CA ASN A 281 0.25 -5.84 12.86
C ASN A 281 -1.21 -6.25 12.67
N TRP A 282 -2.16 -5.30 12.69
CA TRP A 282 -3.60 -5.58 12.56
C TRP A 282 -4.29 -4.57 11.65
N LEU A 283 -5.56 -4.78 11.39
CA LEU A 283 -6.42 -3.85 10.68
C LEU A 283 -7.46 -3.24 11.60
N THR A 284 -7.86 -2.02 11.28
CA THR A 284 -9.09 -1.41 11.76
C THR A 284 -10.05 -1.28 10.59
N ILE A 285 -11.22 -1.94 10.67
CA ILE A 285 -12.24 -1.94 9.63
C ILE A 285 -13.48 -1.28 10.22
N ASN A 286 -13.87 -0.11 9.72
CA ASN A 286 -14.95 0.72 10.27
C ASN A 286 -14.84 0.90 11.80
N GLY A 287 -13.61 1.07 12.32
CA GLY A 287 -13.34 1.23 13.74
C GLY A 287 -13.29 -0.07 14.54
N HIS A 288 -13.46 -1.23 13.92
CA HIS A 288 -13.39 -2.54 14.59
C HIS A 288 -12.06 -3.23 14.31
N PHE A 289 -11.54 -3.85 15.35
CA PHE A 289 -10.30 -4.62 15.29
C PHE A 289 -10.45 -5.89 14.44
N PHE A 290 -9.48 -6.13 13.57
CA PHE A 290 -9.30 -7.36 12.82
C PHE A 290 -7.83 -7.75 12.83
N ASN A 291 -7.54 -9.02 13.07
CA ASN A 291 -6.18 -9.53 12.99
C ASN A 291 -6.16 -10.98 12.51
N ALA A 292 -5.31 -11.22 11.53
CA ALA A 292 -4.86 -12.54 11.09
C ALA A 292 -3.32 -12.59 11.23
N ASN A 293 -2.59 -12.95 10.18
CA ASN A 293 -1.14 -12.75 10.12
C ASN A 293 -0.79 -11.46 9.37
N PRO A 294 0.47 -10.97 9.41
CA PRO A 294 0.86 -9.75 8.70
C PRO A 294 0.63 -9.79 7.18
N SER A 295 0.78 -10.98 6.56
CA SER A 295 0.54 -11.17 5.12
C SER A 295 -0.93 -11.01 4.78
N LEU A 296 -1.80 -11.78 5.41
CA LEU A 296 -3.25 -11.70 5.24
C LEU A 296 -3.81 -10.32 5.59
N ASN A 297 -3.30 -9.69 6.65
CA ASN A 297 -3.72 -8.34 7.01
C ASN A 297 -3.45 -7.35 5.87
N LEU A 298 -2.26 -7.36 5.26
CA LEU A 298 -1.96 -6.46 4.16
C LEU A 298 -2.78 -6.79 2.90
N LYS A 299 -2.86 -8.06 2.52
CA LYS A 299 -3.63 -8.54 1.36
C LYS A 299 -5.12 -8.20 1.51
N LEU A 300 -5.69 -8.45 2.67
CA LEU A 300 -7.09 -8.12 2.97
C LEU A 300 -7.33 -6.60 2.97
N CYS A 301 -6.41 -5.81 3.53
CA CYS A 301 -6.48 -4.35 3.47
C CYS A 301 -6.58 -3.85 2.03
N LYS A 302 -5.72 -4.36 1.13
CA LYS A 302 -5.74 -4.03 -0.31
C LYS A 302 -7.06 -4.43 -0.96
N LEU A 303 -7.53 -5.65 -0.71
CA LEU A 303 -8.78 -6.16 -1.23
C LEU A 303 -9.97 -5.29 -0.79
N LEU A 304 -10.08 -4.99 0.49
CA LEU A 304 -11.17 -4.18 1.04
C LEU A 304 -11.12 -2.73 0.53
N LYS A 305 -9.94 -2.12 0.39
CA LYS A 305 -9.78 -0.81 -0.25
C LYS A 305 -10.27 -0.84 -1.70
N LYS A 306 -9.98 -1.91 -2.46
CA LYS A 306 -10.46 -2.09 -3.83
C LYS A 306 -11.98 -2.23 -3.89
N LEU A 307 -12.57 -3.08 -3.05
CA LEU A 307 -14.03 -3.26 -2.94
C LEU A 307 -14.74 -1.95 -2.56
N ARG A 308 -14.17 -1.16 -1.64
CA ARG A 308 -14.68 0.17 -1.28
C ARG A 308 -14.66 1.13 -2.47
N GLY A 309 -13.56 1.15 -3.23
CA GLY A 309 -13.40 1.99 -4.42
C GLY A 309 -14.45 1.72 -5.50
N TRP A 310 -14.90 0.49 -5.64
CA TRP A 310 -15.95 0.13 -6.60
C TRP A 310 -17.31 0.74 -6.26
N ARG A 311 -17.59 0.94 -4.98
CA ARG A 311 -18.81 1.58 -4.55
C ARG A 311 -18.90 3.06 -4.94
N THR A 312 -17.80 3.78 -4.80
CA THR A 312 -17.76 5.22 -5.14
C THR A 312 -17.96 5.46 -6.63
N THR A 313 -17.58 4.50 -7.47
CA THR A 313 -17.79 4.56 -8.93
C THR A 313 -19.22 4.14 -9.36
N ALA A 314 -19.83 3.20 -8.65
CA ALA A 314 -21.21 2.75 -8.97
C ALA A 314 -22.31 3.72 -8.48
N GLY A 315 -22.01 4.56 -7.49
CA GLY A 315 -22.94 5.57 -6.97
C GLY A 315 -23.10 6.85 -7.82
N ILE A 316 -22.38 6.95 -8.95
CA ILE A 316 -22.47 8.10 -9.89
C ILE A 316 -23.39 7.80 -11.08
N SER A 317 -24.01 6.62 -11.12
CA SER A 317 -24.99 6.24 -12.15
C SER A 317 -26.40 6.29 -11.54
N VAL A 318 -26.91 7.51 -11.29
CA VAL A 318 -28.37 7.83 -11.26
C VAL A 318 -28.53 9.25 -11.76
#